data_d61e828094c440011c339aeb55c956e6
#
_entry.id   d61e828094c440011c339aeb55c956e6
#
_cell.length_a   1.000
_cell.length_b   1.000
_cell.length_c   1.000
_cell.angle_alpha   90.00
_cell.angle_beta   90.00
_cell.angle_gamma   90.00
#
_symmetry.space_group_name_H-M   'P 1'
#
loop_
_entity.id
_entity.type
_entity.pdbx_description
1 polymer ?
#
loop_
_entity_poly.entity_id
_entity_poly.type
_entity_poly.pdbx_seq_one_letter_code
_entity_poly.pdbx_strand_id
1 'polypeptide(L)'
;MPREYRTIQEVAGPLMMVRGVSEVTYDELGEIELSSGERRRCKVLEIDGSNALVQLFESSAGINLQDSKVRFLGRSMELGVSEDMLSRVFDGLGRPIDGGPEILPEFRRDINGLPMNPASRNYPQEFIQTGLSAIDGLNTLVRGQKLPIFSASGLPHAQLAAQIARQARVLGTSEPFAVVFVAMGITFEESNFFVNSFKESGAIDRTVMFVNLANDPAVERIATPRMGLTAAEYLAFDKGMHVLVIMTDITNYADALREVSAARKEVPGRRGYPGYMYTDLASLYERAGRLKGKTGSITLIPILSMPEDDKTHPIPDLTGYITEGQIILARDLYRRNVQPPIDVLPSLSRLKDKGIGHGKTRADHANTMNQLFAAYSRGKNAKELMTILGEAALTDIDLLYARFADEFEKEYVNQGYQANRDIEQTLAIGWKLLSILPRAELKRIKDEYLDMYYEG
;
A
#
# COMPACT_ATOMS: atom_id res chain seq x y z
N MET A 1 20.03 -28.30 20.46
CA MET A 1 20.88 -27.12 20.75
C MET A 1 21.31 -26.53 19.42
N PRO A 2 21.32 -25.24 19.23
CA PRO A 2 21.79 -24.63 17.98
C PRO A 2 23.26 -25.04 17.75
N ARG A 3 23.55 -25.53 16.54
CA ARG A 3 24.91 -25.93 16.17
C ARG A 3 25.66 -24.73 15.59
N GLU A 4 26.94 -24.58 15.97
CA GLU A 4 27.86 -23.57 15.47
C GLU A 4 28.71 -24.11 14.36
N TYR A 5 28.78 -23.40 13.23
CA TYR A 5 29.57 -23.76 12.06
C TYR A 5 30.64 -22.71 11.81
N ARG A 6 31.89 -23.17 11.58
CA ARG A 6 33.04 -22.33 11.17
C ARG A 6 33.47 -22.67 9.72
N THR A 7 32.54 -23.13 8.93
CA THR A 7 32.78 -23.67 7.60
C THR A 7 32.22 -22.77 6.50
N ILE A 8 32.38 -21.44 6.68
CA ILE A 8 32.09 -20.49 5.63
C ILE A 8 33.05 -20.70 4.48
N GLN A 9 32.51 -20.98 3.29
CA GLN A 9 33.34 -21.27 2.11
C GLN A 9 33.52 -20.06 1.22
N GLU A 10 32.45 -19.29 1.00
CA GLU A 10 32.39 -18.19 0.06
C GLU A 10 31.43 -17.14 0.55
N VAL A 11 31.74 -15.87 0.30
CA VAL A 11 30.88 -14.73 0.52
C VAL A 11 30.87 -13.91 -0.77
N ALA A 12 29.68 -13.74 -1.38
CA ALA A 12 29.51 -13.04 -2.64
C ALA A 12 28.33 -12.06 -2.52
N GLY A 13 28.61 -10.77 -2.26
CA GLY A 13 27.58 -9.76 -2.02
C GLY A 13 26.71 -10.15 -0.81
N PRO A 14 25.37 -10.23 -0.99
CA PRO A 14 24.46 -10.58 0.09
C PRO A 14 24.35 -12.11 0.34
N LEU A 15 25.14 -12.92 -0.35
CA LEU A 15 25.08 -14.38 -0.26
C LEU A 15 26.33 -14.97 0.38
N MET A 16 26.13 -16.03 1.15
CA MET A 16 27.22 -16.76 1.78
C MET A 16 26.95 -18.27 1.73
N MET A 17 27.99 -19.06 1.44
CA MET A 17 27.94 -20.52 1.45
C MET A 17 28.54 -21.08 2.73
N VAL A 18 27.78 -21.91 3.44
CA VAL A 18 28.20 -22.63 4.65
C VAL A 18 28.22 -24.13 4.36
N ARG A 19 29.35 -24.81 4.61
CA ARG A 19 29.49 -26.25 4.40
C ARG A 19 29.33 -27.07 5.69
N GLY A 20 29.03 -28.33 5.50
CA GLY A 20 28.98 -29.31 6.60
C GLY A 20 27.79 -29.09 7.54
N VAL A 21 26.76 -28.45 7.05
CA VAL A 21 25.52 -28.23 7.82
C VAL A 21 24.70 -29.51 7.94
N SER A 22 24.00 -29.65 9.04
CA SER A 22 23.09 -30.80 9.29
C SER A 22 21.84 -30.30 10.05
N GLU A 23 20.69 -30.86 9.70
CA GLU A 23 19.40 -30.53 10.34
C GLU A 23 19.01 -29.05 10.18
N VAL A 24 19.45 -28.39 9.13
CA VAL A 24 19.10 -27.02 8.76
C VAL A 24 17.92 -27.08 7.80
N THR A 25 16.98 -26.13 7.94
CA THR A 25 15.77 -26.07 7.11
C THR A 25 15.74 -24.83 6.23
N TYR A 26 14.94 -24.86 5.18
CA TYR A 26 14.67 -23.68 4.34
C TYR A 26 14.07 -22.56 5.17
N ASP A 27 14.39 -21.32 4.83
CA ASP A 27 13.95 -20.08 5.53
C ASP A 27 14.38 -19.99 7.00
N GLU A 28 15.23 -20.90 7.47
CA GLU A 28 15.75 -20.87 8.84
C GLU A 28 16.64 -19.66 9.07
N LEU A 29 16.40 -18.97 10.19
CA LEU A 29 17.20 -17.84 10.63
C LEU A 29 18.53 -18.31 11.18
N GLY A 30 19.60 -17.63 10.80
CA GLY A 30 20.94 -17.82 11.35
C GLY A 30 21.53 -16.53 11.88
N GLU A 31 22.45 -16.67 12.81
CA GLU A 31 23.31 -15.59 13.32
C GLU A 31 24.75 -15.83 12.91
N ILE A 32 25.40 -14.79 12.41
CA ILE A 32 26.83 -14.79 12.06
C ILE A 32 27.52 -13.93 13.13
N GLU A 33 28.47 -14.54 13.84
CA GLU A 33 29.35 -13.83 14.77
C GLU A 33 30.66 -13.53 14.09
N LEU A 34 30.99 -12.25 13.95
CA LEU A 34 32.24 -11.77 13.39
C LEU A 34 33.39 -11.92 14.39
N SER A 35 34.64 -11.85 13.94
CA SER A 35 35.83 -11.81 14.82
C SER A 35 35.80 -10.61 15.77
N SER A 36 35.10 -9.54 15.47
CA SER A 36 34.88 -8.39 16.33
C SER A 36 33.88 -8.64 17.48
N GLY A 37 33.15 -9.77 17.46
CA GLY A 37 32.02 -10.04 18.35
C GLY A 37 30.70 -9.44 17.87
N GLU A 38 30.69 -8.70 16.78
CA GLU A 38 29.45 -8.20 16.15
C GLU A 38 28.63 -9.37 15.62
N ARG A 39 27.30 -9.30 15.80
CA ARG A 39 26.37 -10.32 15.29
C ARG A 39 25.54 -9.76 14.17
N ARG A 40 25.42 -10.55 13.12
CA ARG A 40 24.60 -10.29 11.95
C ARG A 40 23.63 -11.42 11.72
N ARG A 41 22.53 -11.12 11.06
CA ARG A 41 21.51 -12.12 10.75
C ARG A 41 21.64 -12.62 9.31
N CYS A 42 21.28 -13.88 9.12
CA CYS A 42 21.16 -14.47 7.80
C CYS A 42 19.95 -15.42 7.75
N LYS A 43 19.54 -15.78 6.56
CA LYS A 43 18.44 -16.70 6.30
C LYS A 43 18.89 -17.78 5.31
N VAL A 44 18.52 -19.03 5.56
CA VAL A 44 18.78 -20.14 4.65
C VAL A 44 17.89 -20.01 3.42
N LEU A 45 18.51 -19.96 2.23
CA LEU A 45 17.80 -19.92 0.96
C LEU A 45 17.70 -21.29 0.29
N GLU A 46 18.80 -22.03 0.32
CA GLU A 46 18.92 -23.30 -0.40
C GLU A 46 19.80 -24.27 0.39
N ILE A 47 19.47 -25.53 0.30
CA ILE A 47 20.24 -26.62 0.91
C ILE A 47 20.54 -27.63 -0.18
N ASP A 48 21.84 -27.85 -0.41
CA ASP A 48 22.35 -28.89 -1.32
C ASP A 48 23.23 -29.85 -0.55
N GLY A 49 22.68 -31.00 -0.23
CA GLY A 49 23.35 -32.00 0.60
C GLY A 49 23.70 -31.44 1.99
N SER A 50 24.98 -31.27 2.27
CA SER A 50 25.50 -30.67 3.49
C SER A 50 25.93 -29.21 3.35
N ASN A 51 25.55 -28.54 2.25
CA ASN A 51 25.85 -27.15 2.01
C ASN A 51 24.57 -26.31 2.16
N ALA A 52 24.68 -25.17 2.82
CA ALA A 52 23.59 -24.20 2.90
C ALA A 52 24.00 -22.88 2.24
N LEU A 53 23.22 -22.44 1.26
CA LEU A 53 23.30 -21.08 0.74
C LEU A 53 22.46 -20.20 1.64
N VAL A 54 23.08 -19.18 2.23
CA VAL A 54 22.40 -18.25 3.12
C VAL A 54 22.44 -16.83 2.58
N GLN A 55 21.42 -16.08 2.86
CA GLN A 55 21.27 -14.68 2.52
C GLN A 55 21.50 -13.83 3.76
N LEU A 56 22.39 -12.84 3.63
CA LEU A 56 22.70 -11.89 4.69
C LEU A 56 21.65 -10.78 4.74
N PHE A 57 21.22 -10.39 5.93
CA PHE A 57 20.36 -9.22 6.12
C PHE A 57 21.16 -7.93 6.22
N GLU A 58 22.37 -8.00 6.73
CA GLU A 58 23.28 -6.87 6.87
C GLU A 58 24.47 -7.00 5.89
N SER A 59 25.36 -6.00 5.88
CA SER A 59 26.55 -5.99 5.01
C SER A 59 27.43 -7.23 5.20
N SER A 60 28.03 -7.73 4.13
CA SER A 60 29.03 -8.80 4.18
C SER A 60 30.42 -8.30 4.60
N ALA A 61 30.64 -6.98 4.74
CA ALA A 61 31.94 -6.44 5.12
C ALA A 61 32.37 -6.93 6.50
N GLY A 62 33.62 -7.37 6.62
CA GLY A 62 34.19 -7.91 7.87
C GLY A 62 33.89 -9.38 8.16
N ILE A 63 33.13 -10.08 7.33
CA ILE A 63 32.98 -11.53 7.44
C ILE A 63 34.29 -12.17 6.99
N ASN A 64 34.96 -12.89 7.91
CA ASN A 64 36.18 -13.64 7.66
C ASN A 64 35.84 -15.14 7.56
N LEU A 65 36.27 -15.76 6.48
CA LEU A 65 36.00 -17.19 6.22
C LEU A 65 36.57 -18.13 7.28
N GLN A 66 37.62 -17.70 8.00
CA GLN A 66 38.32 -18.54 8.98
C GLN A 66 37.82 -18.30 10.42
N ASP A 67 37.49 -17.04 10.75
CA ASP A 67 37.23 -16.64 12.13
C ASP A 67 35.74 -16.42 12.43
N SER A 68 34.95 -16.12 11.39
CA SER A 68 33.50 -15.90 11.59
C SER A 68 32.79 -17.24 11.80
N LYS A 69 31.75 -17.21 12.60
CA LYS A 69 30.93 -18.37 12.96
C LYS A 69 29.48 -18.17 12.57
N VAL A 70 28.84 -19.23 12.15
CA VAL A 70 27.41 -19.24 11.82
C VAL A 70 26.67 -20.17 12.76
N ARG A 71 25.57 -19.72 13.32
CA ARG A 71 24.67 -20.50 14.16
C ARG A 71 23.26 -20.45 13.61
N PHE A 72 22.70 -21.58 13.21
CA PHE A 72 21.30 -21.68 12.82
C PHE A 72 20.41 -21.86 14.05
N LEU A 73 19.24 -21.22 14.05
CA LEU A 73 18.41 -21.06 15.24
C LEU A 73 17.26 -22.06 15.33
N GLY A 74 17.05 -22.91 14.32
CA GLY A 74 15.97 -23.89 14.28
C GLY A 74 14.58 -23.26 14.12
N ARG A 75 14.51 -22.01 13.66
CA ARG A 75 13.25 -21.28 13.45
C ARG A 75 13.39 -20.29 12.30
N SER A 76 12.26 -19.94 11.70
CA SER A 76 12.18 -18.87 10.71
C SER A 76 12.30 -17.49 11.37
N MET A 77 12.27 -16.42 10.55
CA MET A 77 12.24 -15.07 11.05
C MET A 77 10.87 -14.77 11.67
N GLU A 78 10.89 -14.29 12.90
CA GLU A 78 9.69 -13.96 13.68
C GLU A 78 9.69 -12.50 14.09
N LEU A 79 8.48 -11.92 14.18
CA LEU A 79 8.23 -10.64 14.82
C LEU A 79 7.60 -10.86 16.20
N GLY A 80 8.14 -10.21 17.21
CA GLY A 80 7.47 -10.09 18.52
C GLY A 80 6.33 -9.08 18.40
N VAL A 81 5.10 -9.49 18.67
CA VAL A 81 3.91 -8.65 18.52
C VAL A 81 3.27 -8.35 19.87
N SER A 82 2.82 -7.12 20.07
CA SER A 82 2.11 -6.60 21.23
C SER A 82 1.32 -5.36 20.83
N GLU A 83 0.29 -4.99 21.58
CA GLU A 83 -0.40 -3.69 21.39
C GLU A 83 0.54 -2.50 21.65
N ASP A 84 1.61 -2.69 22.44
CA ASP A 84 2.64 -1.68 22.67
C ASP A 84 3.42 -1.27 21.40
N MET A 85 3.19 -1.94 20.26
CA MET A 85 3.69 -1.50 18.95
C MET A 85 2.98 -0.26 18.43
N LEU A 86 1.78 0.04 18.90
CA LEU A 86 1.08 1.29 18.54
C LEU A 86 1.90 2.50 19.03
N SER A 87 1.88 3.56 18.26
CA SER A 87 2.67 4.79 18.46
C SER A 87 4.19 4.62 18.25
N ARG A 88 4.66 3.46 17.78
CA ARG A 88 6.08 3.16 17.66
C ARG A 88 6.57 3.12 16.21
N VAL A 89 7.86 3.39 16.06
CA VAL A 89 8.57 3.35 14.77
C VAL A 89 9.68 2.30 14.85
N PHE A 90 9.65 1.39 13.88
CA PHE A 90 10.58 0.25 13.76
C PHE A 90 11.38 0.35 12.46
N ASP A 91 12.57 -0.25 12.46
CA ASP A 91 13.31 -0.52 11.22
C ASP A 91 12.65 -1.65 10.41
N GLY A 92 13.21 -1.97 9.24
CA GLY A 92 12.70 -3.01 8.36
C GLY A 92 12.76 -4.43 8.94
N LEU A 93 13.47 -4.63 10.04
CA LEU A 93 13.60 -5.91 10.76
C LEU A 93 12.86 -5.94 12.10
N GLY A 94 12.03 -4.91 12.37
CA GLY A 94 11.19 -4.84 13.56
C GLY A 94 11.91 -4.40 14.84
N ARG A 95 13.08 -3.75 14.75
CA ARG A 95 13.76 -3.15 15.89
C ARG A 95 13.27 -1.71 16.09
N PRO A 96 12.97 -1.27 17.33
CA PRO A 96 12.59 0.12 17.58
C PRO A 96 13.69 1.11 17.18
N ILE A 97 13.32 2.18 16.47
CA ILE A 97 14.25 3.25 16.06
C ILE A 97 13.81 4.64 16.56
N ASP A 98 12.75 4.69 17.35
CA ASP A 98 12.16 5.91 17.91
C ASP A 98 12.77 6.32 19.27
N GLY A 99 13.82 5.63 19.73
CA GLY A 99 14.44 5.85 21.03
C GLY A 99 13.67 5.28 22.22
N GLY A 100 12.54 4.62 21.97
CA GLY A 100 11.78 3.93 23.01
C GLY A 100 12.38 2.56 23.38
N PRO A 101 11.86 1.92 24.46
CA PRO A 101 12.32 0.61 24.90
C PRO A 101 11.97 -0.48 23.90
N GLU A 102 12.64 -1.63 24.00
CA GLU A 102 12.25 -2.86 23.32
C GLU A 102 10.81 -3.24 23.67
N ILE A 103 10.08 -3.74 22.67
CA ILE A 103 8.72 -4.24 22.88
C ILE A 103 8.76 -5.58 23.59
N LEU A 104 8.02 -5.71 24.69
CA LEU A 104 7.81 -7.00 25.34
C LEU A 104 6.71 -7.74 24.56
N PRO A 105 7.04 -8.81 23.80
CA PRO A 105 6.07 -9.46 22.95
C PRO A 105 5.06 -10.30 23.74
N GLU A 106 3.78 -10.17 23.41
CA GLU A 106 2.76 -11.13 23.85
C GLU A 106 2.93 -12.47 23.11
N PHE A 107 3.21 -12.37 21.80
CA PHE A 107 3.44 -13.53 20.93
C PHE A 107 4.64 -13.28 20.01
N ARG A 108 5.24 -14.38 19.53
CA ARG A 108 6.16 -14.37 18.40
C ARG A 108 5.47 -15.03 17.22
N ARG A 109 5.48 -14.34 16.06
CA ARG A 109 4.81 -14.78 14.84
C ARG A 109 5.81 -14.84 13.70
N ASP A 110 5.74 -15.93 12.94
CA ASP A 110 6.49 -16.05 11.68
C ASP A 110 6.06 -14.93 10.71
N ILE A 111 7.03 -14.20 10.17
CA ILE A 111 6.74 -13.07 9.27
C ILE A 111 6.26 -13.49 7.89
N ASN A 112 6.52 -14.73 7.46
CA ASN A 112 6.02 -15.22 6.18
C ASN A 112 4.50 -15.29 6.16
N GLY A 113 3.88 -15.59 7.31
CA GLY A 113 2.44 -15.70 7.41
C GLY A 113 1.85 -16.74 6.45
N LEU A 114 0.55 -16.70 6.32
CA LEU A 114 -0.16 -17.53 5.34
C LEU A 114 -1.23 -16.67 4.63
N PRO A 115 -1.37 -16.79 3.31
CA PRO A 115 -2.49 -16.20 2.60
C PRO A 115 -3.81 -16.66 3.20
N MET A 116 -4.79 -15.76 3.28
CA MET A 116 -6.11 -16.13 3.80
C MET A 116 -6.75 -17.20 2.92
N ASN A 117 -7.25 -18.24 3.55
CA ASN A 117 -8.06 -19.24 2.86
C ASN A 117 -9.31 -18.55 2.25
N PRO A 118 -9.55 -18.66 0.94
CA PRO A 118 -10.71 -18.05 0.28
C PRO A 118 -12.05 -18.43 0.91
N ALA A 119 -12.20 -19.69 1.39
CA ALA A 119 -13.42 -20.15 2.04
C ALA A 119 -13.69 -19.48 3.40
N SER A 120 -12.64 -18.98 4.06
CA SER A 120 -12.73 -18.29 5.34
C SER A 120 -12.94 -16.79 5.20
N ARG A 121 -12.92 -16.24 3.99
CA ARG A 121 -13.10 -14.81 3.75
C ARG A 121 -14.55 -14.38 3.91
N ASN A 122 -14.74 -13.19 4.47
CA ASN A 122 -15.98 -12.42 4.38
C ASN A 122 -15.92 -11.43 3.23
N TYR A 123 -17.08 -11.18 2.61
CA TYR A 123 -17.18 -10.16 1.56
C TYR A 123 -17.04 -8.76 2.15
N PRO A 124 -16.25 -7.88 1.51
CA PRO A 124 -16.19 -6.46 1.83
C PRO A 124 -17.56 -5.78 1.64
N GLN A 125 -18.01 -5.01 2.63
CA GLN A 125 -19.32 -4.34 2.58
C GLN A 125 -19.38 -2.97 3.28
N GLU A 126 -18.38 -2.62 4.10
CA GLU A 126 -18.40 -1.40 4.88
C GLU A 126 -17.52 -0.32 4.23
N PHE A 127 -18.02 0.90 4.26
CA PHE A 127 -17.34 2.07 3.71
C PHE A 127 -16.16 2.49 4.59
N ILE A 128 -15.00 2.67 3.99
CA ILE A 128 -13.88 3.36 4.61
C ILE A 128 -13.80 4.76 4.04
N GLN A 129 -14.00 5.76 4.88
CA GLN A 129 -13.84 7.16 4.53
C GLN A 129 -12.37 7.52 4.55
N THR A 130 -11.81 7.90 3.41
CA THR A 130 -10.43 8.38 3.29
C THR A 130 -10.33 9.89 3.49
N GLY A 131 -11.44 10.60 3.43
CA GLY A 131 -11.52 12.06 3.47
C GLY A 131 -11.16 12.74 2.15
N LEU A 132 -11.05 11.95 1.07
CA LEU A 132 -10.70 12.39 -0.27
C LEU A 132 -11.89 12.21 -1.22
N SER A 133 -12.46 13.30 -1.72
CA SER A 133 -13.65 13.26 -2.57
C SER A 133 -13.47 12.37 -3.81
N ALA A 134 -12.32 12.42 -4.47
CA ALA A 134 -12.03 11.62 -5.65
C ALA A 134 -11.99 10.09 -5.37
N ILE A 135 -11.68 9.69 -4.14
CA ILE A 135 -11.72 8.30 -3.69
C ILE A 135 -13.10 7.97 -3.15
N ASP A 136 -13.54 8.68 -2.10
CA ASP A 136 -14.75 8.37 -1.35
C ASP A 136 -16.01 8.45 -2.21
N GLY A 137 -16.07 9.45 -3.09
CA GLY A 137 -17.23 9.69 -3.94
C GLY A 137 -17.28 8.87 -5.22
N LEU A 138 -16.15 8.46 -5.80
CA LEU A 138 -16.09 7.85 -7.14
C LEU A 138 -15.43 6.47 -7.17
N ASN A 139 -14.46 6.23 -6.31
CA ASN A 139 -13.64 5.02 -6.27
C ASN A 139 -13.57 4.45 -4.85
N THR A 140 -14.70 4.39 -4.20
CA THR A 140 -14.89 4.07 -2.79
C THR A 140 -14.05 2.89 -2.31
N LEU A 141 -13.30 3.12 -1.22
CA LEU A 141 -12.56 2.10 -0.51
C LEU A 141 -13.49 1.32 0.42
N VAL A 142 -13.40 0.00 0.37
CA VAL A 142 -14.25 -0.90 1.16
C VAL A 142 -13.39 -1.68 2.15
N ARG A 143 -13.89 -1.87 3.35
CA ARG A 143 -13.22 -2.58 4.43
C ARG A 143 -12.82 -4.00 4.02
N GLY A 144 -11.53 -4.33 4.11
CA GLY A 144 -10.96 -5.59 3.68
C GLY A 144 -10.56 -5.66 2.21
N GLN A 145 -10.63 -4.55 1.49
CA GLN A 145 -10.22 -4.42 0.09
C GLN A 145 -8.71 -4.20 -0.03
N LYS A 146 -8.16 -4.60 -1.18
CA LYS A 146 -6.82 -4.24 -1.67
C LYS A 146 -6.98 -3.23 -2.81
N LEU A 147 -6.70 -1.96 -2.56
CA LEU A 147 -6.85 -0.87 -3.54
C LEU A 147 -5.52 -0.13 -3.71
N PRO A 148 -4.73 -0.46 -4.73
CA PRO A 148 -3.43 0.16 -4.96
C PRO A 148 -3.55 1.60 -5.48
N ILE A 149 -2.51 2.39 -5.20
CA ILE A 149 -2.29 3.70 -5.80
C ILE A 149 -1.12 3.59 -6.79
N PHE A 150 -1.41 3.85 -8.05
CA PHE A 150 -0.41 3.92 -9.12
C PHE A 150 0.05 5.36 -9.27
N SER A 151 1.26 5.61 -8.80
CA SER A 151 1.96 6.89 -8.90
C SER A 151 3.02 6.83 -9.99
N ALA A 152 3.82 7.87 -10.09
CA ALA A 152 5.01 7.94 -10.94
C ALA A 152 6.08 8.78 -10.24
N SER A 153 7.32 8.67 -10.71
CA SER A 153 8.44 9.42 -10.14
C SER A 153 8.15 10.93 -10.09
N GLY A 154 8.35 11.53 -8.93
CA GLY A 154 8.12 12.96 -8.69
C GLY A 154 6.66 13.37 -8.50
N LEU A 155 5.70 12.43 -8.49
CA LEU A 155 4.34 12.72 -8.08
C LEU A 155 4.17 12.60 -6.55
N PRO A 156 3.23 13.34 -5.95
CA PRO A 156 3.13 13.52 -4.50
C PRO A 156 2.42 12.35 -3.79
N HIS A 157 2.82 11.11 -4.06
CA HIS A 157 2.21 9.94 -3.43
C HIS A 157 2.51 9.85 -1.92
N ALA A 158 3.64 10.39 -1.47
CA ALA A 158 3.96 10.46 -0.05
C ALA A 158 2.97 11.33 0.72
N GLN A 159 2.65 12.54 0.19
CA GLN A 159 1.66 13.43 0.78
C GLN A 159 0.27 12.79 0.81
N LEU A 160 -0.11 12.10 -0.28
CA LEU A 160 -1.39 11.37 -0.34
C LEU A 160 -1.45 10.22 0.66
N ALA A 161 -0.38 9.42 0.77
CA ALA A 161 -0.28 8.34 1.76
C ALA A 161 -0.42 8.86 3.18
N ALA A 162 0.30 9.94 3.52
CA ALA A 162 0.22 10.59 4.82
C ALA A 162 -1.18 11.13 5.11
N GLN A 163 -1.84 11.74 4.12
CA GLN A 163 -3.21 12.25 4.25
C GLN A 163 -4.19 11.11 4.55
N ILE A 164 -4.16 10.02 3.80
CA ILE A 164 -5.03 8.86 4.03
C ILE A 164 -4.77 8.26 5.43
N ALA A 165 -3.51 8.06 5.82
CA ALA A 165 -3.16 7.50 7.13
C ALA A 165 -3.69 8.36 8.29
N ARG A 166 -3.63 9.70 8.16
CA ARG A 166 -4.10 10.63 9.19
C ARG A 166 -5.60 10.60 9.38
N GLN A 167 -6.37 10.52 8.31
CA GLN A 167 -7.81 10.82 8.33
C GLN A 167 -8.73 9.64 8.03
N ALA A 168 -8.18 8.49 7.56
CA ALA A 168 -8.99 7.32 7.27
C ALA A 168 -9.72 6.78 8.51
N ARG A 169 -10.99 6.38 8.32
CA ARG A 169 -11.84 5.77 9.35
C ARG A 169 -12.94 4.91 8.74
N VAL A 170 -13.41 3.95 9.51
CA VAL A 170 -14.63 3.20 9.19
C VAL A 170 -15.82 3.92 9.82
N LEU A 171 -16.87 4.19 9.05
CA LEU A 171 -18.07 4.84 9.55
C LEU A 171 -19.01 3.82 10.18
N GLY A 172 -19.73 4.25 11.25
CA GLY A 172 -20.78 3.46 11.85
C GLY A 172 -20.32 2.29 12.72
N THR A 173 -19.04 2.21 13.08
CA THR A 173 -18.51 1.19 14.01
C THR A 173 -17.89 1.84 15.24
N SER A 174 -17.94 1.12 16.37
CA SER A 174 -17.26 1.48 17.62
C SER A 174 -15.92 0.75 17.78
N GLU A 175 -15.56 -0.10 16.82
CA GLU A 175 -14.35 -0.90 16.88
C GLU A 175 -13.11 -0.03 16.66
N PRO A 176 -11.99 -0.32 17.35
CA PRO A 176 -10.79 0.47 17.23
C PRO A 176 -10.19 0.39 15.82
N PHE A 177 -9.68 1.50 15.34
CA PHE A 177 -9.05 1.65 14.03
C PHE A 177 -7.55 1.89 14.20
N ALA A 178 -6.73 1.10 13.54
CA ALA A 178 -5.28 1.25 13.53
C ALA A 178 -4.74 1.38 12.11
N VAL A 179 -3.56 1.98 11.99
CA VAL A 179 -2.80 2.07 10.74
C VAL A 179 -1.49 1.32 10.92
N VAL A 180 -1.12 0.50 9.95
CA VAL A 180 0.23 -0.03 9.81
C VAL A 180 0.85 0.59 8.58
N PHE A 181 1.85 1.43 8.79
CA PHE A 181 2.52 2.16 7.72
C PHE A 181 3.87 1.51 7.44
N VAL A 182 4.06 1.04 6.21
CA VAL A 182 5.26 0.31 5.77
C VAL A 182 5.94 1.11 4.67
N ALA A 183 7.11 1.64 4.97
CA ALA A 183 7.91 2.41 4.03
C ALA A 183 9.15 1.60 3.61
N MET A 184 9.33 1.42 2.30
CA MET A 184 10.35 0.55 1.71
C MET A 184 11.23 1.34 0.76
N GLY A 185 12.52 1.43 1.06
CA GLY A 185 13.52 2.07 0.21
C GLY A 185 13.29 3.58 0.04
N ILE A 186 12.74 4.23 1.07
CA ILE A 186 12.48 5.68 1.06
C ILE A 186 13.73 6.47 1.48
N THR A 187 13.75 7.75 1.15
CA THR A 187 14.82 8.63 1.61
C THR A 187 14.67 8.97 3.10
N PHE A 188 15.75 9.45 3.71
CA PHE A 188 15.72 9.92 5.09
C PHE A 188 14.75 11.10 5.28
N GLU A 189 14.68 11.99 4.29
CA GLU A 189 13.76 13.14 4.29
C GLU A 189 12.29 12.69 4.25
N GLU A 190 11.97 11.70 3.42
CA GLU A 190 10.62 11.13 3.37
C GLU A 190 10.25 10.43 4.69
N SER A 191 11.19 9.70 5.28
CA SER A 191 10.98 9.08 6.60
C SER A 191 10.66 10.12 7.66
N ASN A 192 11.44 11.20 7.73
CA ASN A 192 11.18 12.32 8.66
C ASN A 192 9.85 13.00 8.38
N PHE A 193 9.51 13.18 7.11
CA PHE A 193 8.22 13.75 6.72
C PHE A 193 7.04 12.92 7.26
N PHE A 194 7.05 11.60 7.10
CA PHE A 194 6.00 10.73 7.62
C PHE A 194 5.91 10.77 9.15
N VAL A 195 7.04 10.60 9.83
CA VAL A 195 7.08 10.61 11.30
C VAL A 195 6.58 11.93 11.87
N ASN A 196 7.02 13.06 11.32
CA ASN A 196 6.60 14.37 11.78
C ASN A 196 5.12 14.62 11.47
N SER A 197 4.67 14.29 10.25
CA SER A 197 3.26 14.43 9.86
C SER A 197 2.32 13.65 10.78
N PHE A 198 2.70 12.44 11.18
CA PHE A 198 1.88 11.63 12.08
C PHE A 198 1.92 12.12 13.53
N LYS A 199 3.07 12.60 14.00
CA LYS A 199 3.21 13.21 15.35
C LYS A 199 2.41 14.50 15.46
N GLU A 200 2.55 15.42 14.50
CA GLU A 200 1.86 16.71 14.50
C GLU A 200 0.34 16.57 14.41
N SER A 201 -0.16 15.56 13.70
CA SER A 201 -1.59 15.30 13.57
C SER A 201 -2.18 14.43 14.68
N GLY A 202 -1.36 13.85 15.56
CA GLY A 202 -1.78 12.85 16.55
C GLY A 202 -2.11 11.46 15.93
N ALA A 203 -1.95 11.29 14.63
CA ALA A 203 -2.21 9.99 13.98
C ALA A 203 -1.21 8.92 14.42
N ILE A 204 -0.05 9.30 14.94
CA ILE A 204 0.96 8.38 15.46
C ILE A 204 0.37 7.46 16.52
N ASP A 205 -0.54 7.93 17.39
CA ASP A 205 -1.09 7.19 18.51
C ASP A 205 -1.81 5.89 18.10
N ARG A 206 -2.29 5.84 16.86
CA ARG A 206 -2.94 4.66 16.28
C ARG A 206 -2.14 4.00 15.15
N THR A 207 -0.86 4.37 15.01
CA THR A 207 -0.03 3.93 13.89
C THR A 207 1.15 3.11 14.37
N VAL A 208 1.41 2.00 13.69
CA VAL A 208 2.66 1.24 13.77
C VAL A 208 3.43 1.52 12.49
N MET A 209 4.68 1.98 12.59
CA MET A 209 5.50 2.28 11.41
C MET A 209 6.66 1.30 11.29
N PHE A 210 6.87 0.79 10.08
CA PHE A 210 8.08 0.05 9.68
C PHE A 210 8.77 0.84 8.58
N VAL A 211 10.04 1.17 8.78
CA VAL A 211 10.81 2.03 7.89
C VAL A 211 12.09 1.33 7.45
N ASN A 212 12.23 1.11 6.14
CA ASN A 212 13.46 0.71 5.50
C ASN A 212 13.91 1.85 4.60
N LEU A 213 15.12 2.34 4.82
CA LEU A 213 15.69 3.45 4.06
C LEU A 213 16.31 2.97 2.73
N ALA A 214 16.55 3.92 1.82
CA ALA A 214 17.12 3.63 0.51
C ALA A 214 18.53 3.03 0.59
N ASN A 215 19.29 3.37 1.62
CA ASN A 215 20.65 2.85 1.89
C ASN A 215 20.68 1.58 2.73
N ASP A 216 19.52 1.10 3.21
CA ASP A 216 19.43 -0.17 3.92
C ASP A 216 19.51 -1.36 2.93
N PRO A 217 19.94 -2.53 3.37
CA PRO A 217 20.10 -3.70 2.51
C PRO A 217 18.80 -4.12 1.81
N ALA A 218 18.90 -4.56 0.55
CA ALA A 218 17.76 -5.04 -0.24
C ALA A 218 17.01 -6.20 0.46
N VAL A 219 17.73 -7.05 1.17
CA VAL A 219 17.16 -8.19 1.89
C VAL A 219 16.28 -7.75 3.06
N GLU A 220 16.69 -6.71 3.77
CA GLU A 220 15.86 -6.08 4.81
C GLU A 220 14.57 -5.52 4.19
N ARG A 221 14.69 -4.85 3.04
CA ARG A 221 13.54 -4.32 2.30
C ARG A 221 12.52 -5.40 1.92
N ILE A 222 13.00 -6.61 1.59
CA ILE A 222 12.12 -7.76 1.31
C ILE A 222 11.40 -8.25 2.57
N ALA A 223 12.01 -8.15 3.74
CA ALA A 223 11.40 -8.54 5.02
C ALA A 223 10.39 -7.50 5.53
N THR A 224 10.62 -6.23 5.26
CA THR A 224 9.85 -5.10 5.82
C THR A 224 8.32 -5.21 5.63
N PRO A 225 7.77 -5.50 4.43
CA PRO A 225 6.32 -5.63 4.27
C PRO A 225 5.75 -6.85 5.01
N ARG A 226 6.54 -7.90 5.17
CA ARG A 226 6.16 -9.08 5.95
C ARG A 226 6.05 -8.76 7.44
N MET A 227 6.98 -7.96 7.97
CA MET A 227 6.92 -7.44 9.35
C MET A 227 5.64 -6.63 9.56
N GLY A 228 5.35 -5.67 8.67
CA GLY A 228 4.15 -4.85 8.75
C GLY A 228 2.85 -5.67 8.69
N LEU A 229 2.75 -6.64 7.78
CA LEU A 229 1.59 -7.51 7.69
C LEU A 229 1.42 -8.40 8.92
N THR A 230 2.50 -8.88 9.51
CA THR A 230 2.46 -9.69 10.73
C THR A 230 1.93 -8.87 11.91
N ALA A 231 2.36 -7.62 12.05
CA ALA A 231 1.81 -6.70 13.04
C ALA A 231 0.31 -6.42 12.77
N ALA A 232 -0.06 -6.20 11.50
CA ALA A 232 -1.43 -5.97 11.09
C ALA A 232 -2.35 -7.17 11.39
N GLU A 233 -1.90 -8.39 11.12
CA GLU A 233 -2.63 -9.62 11.42
C GLU A 233 -2.90 -9.78 12.91
N TYR A 234 -1.92 -9.50 13.75
CA TYR A 234 -2.08 -9.53 15.20
C TYR A 234 -3.12 -8.49 15.67
N LEU A 235 -2.98 -7.22 15.26
CA LEU A 235 -3.92 -6.17 15.64
C LEU A 235 -5.34 -6.47 15.12
N ALA A 236 -5.47 -6.99 13.90
CA ALA A 236 -6.77 -7.27 13.31
C ALA A 236 -7.41 -8.53 13.88
N PHE A 237 -6.70 -9.65 13.93
CA PHE A 237 -7.33 -10.96 14.17
C PHE A 237 -7.19 -11.47 15.59
N ASP A 238 -6.23 -10.97 16.37
CA ASP A 238 -6.11 -11.27 17.79
C ASP A 238 -6.72 -10.15 18.66
N LYS A 239 -6.61 -8.88 18.25
CA LYS A 239 -7.16 -7.72 19.00
C LYS A 239 -8.47 -7.16 18.45
N GLY A 240 -8.94 -7.63 17.31
CA GLY A 240 -10.24 -7.25 16.73
C GLY A 240 -10.29 -5.85 16.12
N MET A 241 -9.15 -5.24 15.79
CA MET A 241 -9.08 -3.90 15.25
C MET A 241 -9.36 -3.86 13.74
N HIS A 242 -9.82 -2.71 13.24
CA HIS A 242 -9.79 -2.42 11.81
C HIS A 242 -8.44 -1.82 11.46
N VAL A 243 -7.65 -2.58 10.71
CA VAL A 243 -6.29 -2.17 10.36
C VAL A 243 -6.23 -1.76 8.90
N LEU A 244 -5.80 -0.51 8.66
CA LEU A 244 -5.43 -0.01 7.35
C LEU A 244 -3.92 -0.16 7.18
N VAL A 245 -3.49 -0.98 6.23
CA VAL A 245 -2.09 -1.14 5.89
C VAL A 245 -1.78 -0.29 4.66
N ILE A 246 -0.81 0.61 4.77
CA ILE A 246 -0.30 1.41 3.66
C ILE A 246 1.14 1.00 3.42
N MET A 247 1.45 0.56 2.20
CA MET A 247 2.80 0.14 1.80
C MET A 247 3.34 1.04 0.70
N THR A 248 4.47 1.70 0.91
CA THR A 248 5.14 2.57 -0.06
C THR A 248 6.66 2.38 0.01
N ASP A 249 7.44 2.16 -1.06
CA ASP A 249 7.02 2.00 -2.43
C ASP A 249 7.20 0.53 -2.85
N ILE A 250 6.17 -0.04 -3.46
CA ILE A 250 6.19 -1.43 -3.95
C ILE A 250 7.21 -1.59 -5.09
N THR A 251 7.51 -0.51 -5.82
CA THR A 251 8.54 -0.54 -6.87
C THR A 251 9.92 -0.77 -6.27
N ASN A 252 10.25 -0.10 -5.16
CA ASN A 252 11.50 -0.33 -4.44
C ASN A 252 11.59 -1.76 -3.89
N TYR A 253 10.46 -2.31 -3.43
CA TYR A 253 10.37 -3.71 -3.03
C TYR A 253 10.67 -4.67 -4.18
N ALA A 254 10.04 -4.46 -5.34
CA ALA A 254 10.25 -5.29 -6.53
C ALA A 254 11.69 -5.18 -7.06
N ASP A 255 12.29 -3.99 -6.98
CA ASP A 255 13.70 -3.79 -7.33
C ASP A 255 14.65 -4.53 -6.39
N ALA A 256 14.31 -4.62 -5.09
CA ALA A 256 15.07 -5.45 -4.15
C ALA A 256 14.96 -6.94 -4.49
N LEU A 257 13.79 -7.43 -4.90
CA LEU A 257 13.63 -8.80 -5.40
C LEU A 257 14.48 -9.04 -6.64
N ARG A 258 14.52 -8.08 -7.58
CA ARG A 258 15.35 -8.17 -8.78
C ARG A 258 16.84 -8.22 -8.45
N GLU A 259 17.30 -7.38 -7.53
CA GLU A 259 18.69 -7.34 -7.07
C GLU A 259 19.12 -8.69 -6.46
N VAL A 260 18.32 -9.23 -5.57
CA VAL A 260 18.61 -10.51 -4.90
C VAL A 260 18.55 -11.67 -5.89
N SER A 261 17.55 -11.70 -6.79
CA SER A 261 17.45 -12.72 -7.84
C SER A 261 18.66 -12.70 -8.78
N ALA A 262 19.14 -11.51 -9.17
CA ALA A 262 20.33 -11.35 -9.98
C ALA A 262 21.59 -11.85 -9.24
N ALA A 263 21.73 -11.55 -7.95
CA ALA A 263 22.85 -12.06 -7.13
C ALA A 263 22.84 -13.60 -7.03
N ARG A 264 21.67 -14.22 -7.03
CA ARG A 264 21.48 -15.68 -7.07
C ARG A 264 21.66 -16.29 -8.44
N LYS A 265 21.91 -15.49 -9.48
CA LYS A 265 22.02 -15.92 -10.89
C LYS A 265 20.78 -16.68 -11.38
N GLU A 266 19.61 -16.33 -10.86
CA GLU A 266 18.33 -16.89 -11.33
C GLU A 266 18.03 -16.43 -12.76
N VAL A 267 17.29 -17.26 -13.51
CA VAL A 267 16.88 -16.90 -14.87
C VAL A 267 15.92 -15.72 -14.79
N PRO A 268 16.24 -14.57 -15.39
CA PRO A 268 15.39 -13.39 -15.30
C PRO A 268 14.10 -13.57 -16.11
N GLY A 269 13.01 -13.09 -15.55
CA GLY A 269 11.73 -12.93 -16.24
C GLY A 269 11.66 -11.59 -16.98
N ARG A 270 10.42 -11.12 -17.20
CA ARG A 270 10.14 -9.88 -17.93
C ARG A 270 10.82 -8.68 -17.25
N ARG A 271 11.55 -7.86 -18.00
CA ARG A 271 12.33 -6.68 -17.55
C ARG A 271 13.34 -6.99 -16.43
N GLY A 272 13.83 -8.23 -16.34
CA GLY A 272 14.84 -8.64 -15.36
C GLY A 272 14.30 -8.94 -13.96
N TYR A 273 12.99 -8.89 -13.74
CA TYR A 273 12.38 -9.30 -12.48
C TYR A 273 12.34 -10.82 -12.34
N PRO A 274 12.37 -11.37 -11.11
CA PRO A 274 12.28 -12.81 -10.94
C PRO A 274 10.96 -13.38 -11.44
N GLY A 275 10.98 -14.59 -11.98
CA GLY A 275 9.78 -15.26 -12.50
C GLY A 275 8.69 -15.47 -11.44
N TYR A 276 9.07 -15.55 -10.16
CA TYR A 276 8.15 -15.72 -9.03
C TYR A 276 7.58 -14.40 -8.47
N MET A 277 7.86 -13.23 -9.09
CA MET A 277 7.40 -11.93 -8.55
C MET A 277 5.88 -11.87 -8.38
N TYR A 278 5.11 -12.48 -9.29
CA TYR A 278 3.65 -12.57 -9.15
C TYR A 278 3.24 -13.30 -7.86
N THR A 279 3.78 -14.49 -7.66
CA THR A 279 3.47 -15.31 -6.47
C THR A 279 3.93 -14.63 -5.19
N ASP A 280 5.06 -13.94 -5.23
CA ASP A 280 5.59 -13.22 -4.07
C ASP A 280 4.71 -12.02 -3.70
N LEU A 281 4.33 -11.18 -4.66
CA LEU A 281 3.37 -10.09 -4.44
C LEU A 281 2.01 -10.61 -3.98
N ALA A 282 1.52 -11.70 -4.58
CA ALA A 282 0.27 -12.33 -4.17
C ALA A 282 0.35 -12.82 -2.72
N SER A 283 1.47 -13.39 -2.29
CA SER A 283 1.68 -13.85 -0.91
C SER A 283 1.57 -12.72 0.11
N LEU A 284 1.97 -11.49 -0.26
CA LEU A 284 1.79 -10.29 0.56
C LEU A 284 0.34 -9.80 0.54
N TYR A 285 -0.19 -9.54 -0.65
CA TYR A 285 -1.49 -8.90 -0.80
C TYR A 285 -2.65 -9.77 -0.32
N GLU A 286 -2.55 -11.08 -0.46
CA GLU A 286 -3.58 -12.03 -0.03
C GLU A 286 -3.63 -12.25 1.49
N ARG A 287 -2.76 -11.60 2.27
CA ARG A 287 -2.86 -11.50 3.73
C ARG A 287 -3.90 -10.47 4.18
N ALA A 288 -4.30 -9.56 3.29
CA ALA A 288 -5.36 -8.57 3.57
C ALA A 288 -6.75 -9.15 3.35
N GLY A 289 -7.73 -8.68 4.10
CA GLY A 289 -9.14 -9.06 3.98
C GLY A 289 -9.88 -9.13 5.31
N ARG A 290 -11.03 -9.80 5.29
CA ARG A 290 -11.86 -10.09 6.46
C ARG A 290 -12.01 -11.60 6.62
N LEU A 291 -12.00 -12.07 7.86
CA LEU A 291 -12.22 -13.49 8.19
C LEU A 291 -13.58 -13.69 8.83
N LYS A 292 -14.26 -14.78 8.45
CA LYS A 292 -15.49 -15.22 9.09
C LYS A 292 -15.24 -15.50 10.57
N GLY A 293 -16.11 -15.00 11.45
CA GLY A 293 -16.00 -15.17 12.89
C GLY A 293 -14.96 -14.28 13.58
N LYS A 294 -14.30 -13.38 12.85
CA LYS A 294 -13.43 -12.34 13.40
C LYS A 294 -14.03 -10.96 13.20
N THR A 295 -13.92 -10.08 14.18
CA THR A 295 -14.39 -8.69 14.11
C THR A 295 -13.44 -7.81 13.33
N GLY A 296 -12.14 -8.01 13.51
CA GLY A 296 -11.10 -7.22 12.83
C GLY A 296 -10.99 -7.47 11.32
N SER A 297 -10.26 -6.60 10.66
CA SER A 297 -10.01 -6.66 9.21
C SER A 297 -8.70 -6.02 8.85
N ILE A 298 -8.14 -6.40 7.71
CA ILE A 298 -7.00 -5.73 7.09
C ILE A 298 -7.42 -5.20 5.73
N THR A 299 -7.38 -3.87 5.59
CA THR A 299 -7.54 -3.18 4.30
C THR A 299 -6.17 -2.73 3.84
N LEU A 300 -5.83 -2.94 2.57
CA LEU A 300 -4.48 -2.73 2.07
C LEU A 300 -4.46 -1.70 0.94
N ILE A 301 -3.59 -0.70 1.07
CA ILE A 301 -3.28 0.28 0.04
C ILE A 301 -1.78 0.13 -0.32
N PRO A 302 -1.45 -0.71 -1.31
CA PRO A 302 -0.09 -0.71 -1.86
C PRO A 302 0.08 0.49 -2.79
N ILE A 303 1.16 1.24 -2.59
CA ILE A 303 1.52 2.40 -3.42
C ILE A 303 2.75 2.01 -4.22
N LEU A 304 2.72 2.26 -5.52
CA LEU A 304 3.83 1.99 -6.41
C LEU A 304 4.11 3.17 -7.34
N SER A 305 5.36 3.37 -7.67
CA SER A 305 5.81 4.32 -8.68
C SER A 305 5.99 3.59 -10.00
N MET A 306 5.17 3.93 -11.00
CA MET A 306 5.28 3.33 -12.35
C MET A 306 6.57 3.82 -13.02
N PRO A 307 7.52 2.93 -13.36
CA PRO A 307 8.66 3.32 -14.18
C PRO A 307 8.19 3.86 -15.53
N GLU A 308 8.74 5.02 -15.95
CA GLU A 308 8.41 5.67 -17.22
C GLU A 308 6.91 6.01 -17.41
N ASP A 309 6.16 6.15 -16.31
CA ASP A 309 4.70 6.32 -16.31
C ASP A 309 3.95 5.17 -17.05
N ASP A 310 4.60 4.01 -17.21
CA ASP A 310 4.12 2.86 -17.98
C ASP A 310 3.25 1.92 -17.13
N LYS A 311 1.95 1.94 -17.33
CA LYS A 311 0.97 1.05 -16.68
C LYS A 311 1.15 -0.43 -17.08
N THR A 312 1.83 -0.72 -18.20
CA THR A 312 2.09 -2.08 -18.67
C THR A 312 3.38 -2.66 -18.13
N HIS A 313 4.12 -1.89 -17.32
CA HIS A 313 5.29 -2.38 -16.61
C HIS A 313 4.91 -3.54 -15.67
N PRO A 314 5.76 -4.57 -15.47
CA PRO A 314 5.42 -5.75 -14.66
C PRO A 314 4.85 -5.43 -13.27
N ILE A 315 5.34 -4.39 -12.59
CA ILE A 315 4.92 -4.07 -11.23
C ILE A 315 3.46 -3.60 -11.18
N PRO A 316 3.03 -2.54 -11.90
CA PRO A 316 1.62 -2.16 -11.91
C PRO A 316 0.73 -3.21 -12.56
N ASP A 317 1.19 -3.89 -13.61
CA ASP A 317 0.43 -4.92 -14.31
C ASP A 317 0.07 -6.08 -13.35
N LEU A 318 1.05 -6.68 -12.68
CA LEU A 318 0.83 -7.76 -11.73
C LEU A 318 0.02 -7.31 -10.51
N THR A 319 0.30 -6.12 -9.97
CA THR A 319 -0.46 -5.55 -8.85
C THR A 319 -1.93 -5.38 -9.21
N GLY A 320 -2.24 -4.89 -10.42
CA GLY A 320 -3.60 -4.72 -10.90
C GLY A 320 -4.37 -6.04 -11.07
N TYR A 321 -3.68 -7.16 -11.37
CA TYR A 321 -4.29 -8.48 -11.44
C TYR A 321 -4.64 -9.06 -10.08
N ILE A 322 -3.80 -8.83 -9.06
CA ILE A 322 -3.98 -9.41 -7.72
C ILE A 322 -5.00 -8.62 -6.91
N THR A 323 -5.13 -7.32 -7.14
CA THR A 323 -5.92 -6.39 -6.33
C THR A 323 -7.29 -6.10 -6.91
N GLU A 324 -8.14 -5.37 -6.15
CA GLU A 324 -9.52 -5.08 -6.55
C GLU A 324 -9.70 -3.66 -7.11
N GLY A 325 -8.78 -3.22 -7.94
CA GLY A 325 -8.85 -1.92 -8.62
C GLY A 325 -7.53 -1.17 -8.66
N GLN A 326 -7.56 0.12 -8.91
CA GLN A 326 -6.43 1.05 -8.84
C GLN A 326 -6.89 2.49 -8.74
N ILE A 327 -6.15 3.31 -8.01
CA ILE A 327 -6.21 4.78 -8.05
C ILE A 327 -4.99 5.27 -8.82
N ILE A 328 -5.18 6.13 -9.79
CA ILE A 328 -4.09 6.60 -10.67
C ILE A 328 -3.82 8.07 -10.42
N LEU A 329 -2.55 8.41 -10.17
CA LEU A 329 -2.08 9.78 -10.14
C LEU A 329 -1.61 10.20 -11.52
N ALA A 330 -2.02 11.39 -11.99
CA ALA A 330 -1.69 11.90 -13.30
C ALA A 330 -0.74 13.10 -13.24
N ARG A 331 0.31 13.02 -14.05
CA ARG A 331 1.31 14.10 -14.17
C ARG A 331 0.73 15.39 -14.75
N ASP A 332 -0.24 15.28 -15.65
CA ASP A 332 -0.94 16.44 -16.21
C ASP A 332 -1.73 17.22 -15.16
N LEU A 333 -2.50 16.53 -14.31
CA LEU A 333 -3.19 17.15 -13.18
C LEU A 333 -2.22 17.81 -12.19
N TYR A 334 -1.10 17.14 -11.91
CA TYR A 334 -0.06 17.67 -11.03
C TYR A 334 0.55 18.96 -11.58
N ARG A 335 0.87 19.00 -12.89
CA ARG A 335 1.38 20.22 -13.55
C ARG A 335 0.39 21.38 -13.51
N ARG A 336 -0.92 21.08 -13.48
CA ARG A 336 -1.99 22.09 -13.34
C ARG A 336 -2.31 22.41 -11.88
N ASN A 337 -1.47 21.94 -10.95
CA ASN A 337 -1.58 22.18 -9.51
C ASN A 337 -2.88 21.63 -8.88
N VAL A 338 -3.39 20.54 -9.41
CA VAL A 338 -4.50 19.78 -8.79
C VAL A 338 -3.92 18.87 -7.70
N GLN A 339 -4.39 18.98 -6.48
CA GLN A 339 -3.86 18.29 -5.30
C GLN A 339 -4.97 17.63 -4.47
N PRO A 340 -4.90 16.29 -4.27
CA PRO A 340 -4.02 15.34 -4.94
C PRO A 340 -4.38 15.16 -6.42
N PRO A 341 -3.40 14.84 -7.30
CA PRO A 341 -3.61 14.77 -8.74
C PRO A 341 -4.23 13.42 -9.16
N ILE A 342 -5.36 13.05 -8.59
CA ILE A 342 -6.05 11.79 -8.88
C ILE A 342 -6.82 11.89 -10.19
N ASP A 343 -6.44 11.06 -11.16
CA ASP A 343 -7.18 10.91 -12.41
C ASP A 343 -8.32 9.91 -12.20
N VAL A 344 -9.54 10.42 -12.10
CA VAL A 344 -10.70 9.59 -11.77
C VAL A 344 -11.19 8.71 -12.92
N LEU A 345 -10.90 9.05 -14.19
CA LEU A 345 -11.38 8.27 -15.33
C LEU A 345 -10.71 6.90 -15.46
N PRO A 346 -9.37 6.77 -15.39
CA PRO A 346 -8.73 5.47 -15.41
C PRO A 346 -8.67 4.80 -14.03
N SER A 347 -9.08 5.49 -12.96
CA SER A 347 -9.18 4.92 -11.63
C SER A 347 -10.41 4.05 -11.49
N LEU A 348 -10.30 2.96 -10.75
CA LEU A 348 -11.38 2.00 -10.56
C LEU A 348 -11.28 1.31 -9.20
N SER A 349 -12.36 1.31 -8.43
CA SER A 349 -12.56 0.37 -7.34
C SER A 349 -13.63 -0.65 -7.75
N ARG A 350 -13.24 -1.92 -7.86
CA ARG A 350 -14.16 -3.02 -8.28
C ARG A 350 -15.21 -3.35 -7.22
N LEU A 351 -14.99 -2.94 -5.99
CA LEU A 351 -15.87 -3.21 -4.84
C LEU A 351 -16.68 -1.99 -4.40
N LYS A 352 -16.56 -0.84 -5.08
CA LYS A 352 -17.18 0.43 -4.68
C LYS A 352 -18.67 0.31 -4.36
N ASP A 353 -19.42 -0.41 -5.20
CA ASP A 353 -20.87 -0.57 -5.03
C ASP A 353 -21.26 -1.35 -3.75
N LYS A 354 -20.33 -2.08 -3.16
CA LYS A 354 -20.55 -2.83 -1.92
C LYS A 354 -20.46 -1.95 -0.67
N GLY A 355 -19.76 -0.82 -0.75
CA GLY A 355 -19.52 0.10 0.36
C GLY A 355 -20.47 1.30 0.42
N ILE A 356 -21.36 1.50 -0.56
CA ILE A 356 -22.16 2.73 -0.71
C ILE A 356 -23.66 2.46 -0.65
N GLY A 357 -24.44 3.53 -0.47
CA GLY A 357 -25.89 3.51 -0.49
C GLY A 357 -26.51 3.49 0.90
N HIS A 358 -27.79 3.17 0.96
CA HIS A 358 -28.61 3.22 2.17
C HIS A 358 -28.00 2.43 3.32
N GLY A 359 -27.87 3.06 4.47
CA GLY A 359 -27.28 2.45 5.69
C GLY A 359 -25.75 2.39 5.73
N LYS A 360 -25.06 2.87 4.70
CA LYS A 360 -23.58 2.89 4.61
C LYS A 360 -23.05 4.30 4.34
N THR A 361 -23.58 4.93 3.28
CA THR A 361 -23.39 6.33 2.93
C THR A 361 -24.75 6.96 2.71
N ARG A 362 -24.91 7.90 1.79
CA ARG A 362 -26.22 8.46 1.45
C ARG A 362 -26.88 7.65 0.32
N ALA A 363 -28.21 7.60 0.31
CA ALA A 363 -28.99 6.76 -0.62
C ALA A 363 -28.77 7.10 -2.11
N ASP A 364 -28.54 8.38 -2.43
CA ASP A 364 -28.27 8.87 -3.77
C ASP A 364 -26.83 8.65 -4.26
N HIS A 365 -25.91 8.20 -3.40
CA HIS A 365 -24.48 8.14 -3.69
C HIS A 365 -24.16 7.42 -5.00
N ALA A 366 -24.74 6.24 -5.26
CA ALA A 366 -24.49 5.49 -6.50
C ALA A 366 -24.95 6.26 -7.75
N ASN A 367 -26.08 6.96 -7.68
CA ASN A 367 -26.61 7.77 -8.78
C ASN A 367 -25.70 8.99 -9.04
N THR A 368 -25.35 9.70 -7.97
CA THR A 368 -24.46 10.88 -8.00
C THR A 368 -23.09 10.50 -8.57
N MET A 369 -22.49 9.44 -8.07
CA MET A 369 -21.22 8.90 -8.56
C MET A 369 -21.24 8.61 -10.07
N ASN A 370 -22.24 7.88 -10.54
CA ASN A 370 -22.35 7.50 -11.94
C ASN A 370 -22.60 8.72 -12.86
N GLN A 371 -23.35 9.72 -12.38
CA GLN A 371 -23.60 10.94 -13.14
C GLN A 371 -22.36 11.83 -13.18
N LEU A 372 -21.67 12.03 -12.06
CA LEU A 372 -20.41 12.80 -12.01
C LEU A 372 -19.36 12.22 -12.95
N PHE A 373 -19.18 10.89 -12.90
CA PHE A 373 -18.22 10.20 -13.78
C PHE A 373 -18.56 10.39 -15.26
N ALA A 374 -19.82 10.19 -15.62
CA ALA A 374 -20.28 10.35 -17.01
C ALA A 374 -20.16 11.80 -17.49
N ALA A 375 -20.52 12.77 -16.65
CA ALA A 375 -20.41 14.20 -16.98
C ALA A 375 -18.97 14.64 -17.15
N TYR A 376 -18.07 14.20 -16.25
CA TYR A 376 -16.65 14.51 -16.36
C TYR A 376 -16.02 13.88 -17.60
N SER A 377 -16.34 12.61 -17.92
CA SER A 377 -15.87 11.96 -19.13
C SER A 377 -16.30 12.72 -20.39
N ARG A 378 -17.57 13.12 -20.48
CA ARG A 378 -18.08 13.92 -21.61
C ARG A 378 -17.39 15.30 -21.67
N GLY A 379 -17.18 15.93 -20.55
CA GLY A 379 -16.48 17.22 -20.48
C GLY A 379 -15.02 17.13 -20.95
N LYS A 380 -14.30 16.06 -20.61
CA LYS A 380 -12.93 15.83 -21.12
C LYS A 380 -12.94 15.64 -22.64
N ASN A 381 -13.87 14.86 -23.19
CA ASN A 381 -14.02 14.69 -24.61
C ASN A 381 -14.36 16.02 -25.32
N ALA A 382 -15.24 16.84 -24.75
CA ALA A 382 -15.55 18.17 -25.30
C ALA A 382 -14.31 19.07 -25.33
N LYS A 383 -13.47 19.05 -24.30
CA LYS A 383 -12.22 19.81 -24.25
C LYS A 383 -11.19 19.32 -25.28
N GLU A 384 -11.10 18.03 -25.53
CA GLU A 384 -10.26 17.47 -26.58
C GLU A 384 -10.73 17.94 -27.97
N LEU A 385 -12.03 17.87 -28.24
CA LEU A 385 -12.63 18.38 -29.48
C LEU A 385 -12.41 19.90 -29.65
N MET A 386 -12.56 20.67 -28.58
CA MET A 386 -12.30 22.10 -28.59
C MET A 386 -10.83 22.42 -28.95
N THR A 387 -9.88 21.61 -28.47
CA THR A 387 -8.46 21.76 -28.80
C THR A 387 -8.16 21.46 -30.26
N ILE A 388 -8.86 20.50 -30.85
CA ILE A 388 -8.63 20.04 -32.25
C ILE A 388 -9.38 20.91 -33.27
N LEU A 389 -10.65 21.21 -33.01
CA LEU A 389 -11.57 21.83 -33.97
C LEU A 389 -11.86 23.32 -33.68
N GLY A 390 -11.48 23.81 -32.50
CA GLY A 390 -11.83 25.14 -32.04
C GLY A 390 -13.19 25.18 -31.34
N GLU A 391 -13.40 26.21 -30.48
CA GLU A 391 -14.61 26.40 -29.68
C GLU A 391 -15.88 26.55 -30.53
N ALA A 392 -15.77 27.17 -31.69
CA ALA A 392 -16.91 27.40 -32.60
C ALA A 392 -17.50 26.11 -33.20
N ALA A 393 -16.80 24.97 -33.07
CA ALA A 393 -17.30 23.67 -33.53
C ALA A 393 -18.12 22.92 -32.48
N LEU A 394 -18.18 23.39 -31.23
CA LEU A 394 -18.93 22.76 -30.15
C LEU A 394 -20.35 23.32 -30.05
N THR A 395 -21.25 22.46 -29.59
CA THR A 395 -22.60 22.90 -29.23
C THR A 395 -22.59 23.59 -27.83
N ASP A 396 -23.61 24.39 -27.54
CA ASP A 396 -23.75 25.05 -26.24
C ASP A 396 -23.71 24.05 -25.09
N ILE A 397 -24.28 22.86 -25.27
CA ILE A 397 -24.27 21.80 -24.24
C ILE A 397 -22.86 21.21 -24.08
N ASP A 398 -22.06 21.07 -25.13
CA ASP A 398 -20.68 20.60 -25.00
C ASP A 398 -19.78 21.63 -24.30
N LEU A 399 -20.04 22.91 -24.51
CA LEU A 399 -19.37 24.00 -23.76
C LEU A 399 -19.71 23.94 -22.26
N LEU A 400 -20.96 23.64 -21.90
CA LEU A 400 -21.35 23.42 -20.50
C LEU A 400 -20.64 22.21 -19.89
N TYR A 401 -20.51 21.09 -20.61
CA TYR A 401 -19.76 19.95 -20.15
C TYR A 401 -18.25 20.22 -20.03
N ALA A 402 -17.68 20.99 -20.95
CA ALA A 402 -16.28 21.42 -20.85
C ALA A 402 -16.05 22.26 -19.59
N ARG A 403 -16.95 23.23 -19.31
CA ARG A 403 -16.94 24.01 -18.08
C ARG A 403 -17.13 23.14 -16.83
N PHE A 404 -18.05 22.19 -16.88
CA PHE A 404 -18.25 21.23 -15.78
C PHE A 404 -16.95 20.49 -15.47
N ALA A 405 -16.19 20.03 -16.49
CA ALA A 405 -14.95 19.31 -16.27
C ALA A 405 -13.89 20.18 -15.57
N ASP A 406 -13.78 21.47 -15.92
CA ASP A 406 -12.87 22.39 -15.25
C ASP A 406 -13.24 22.62 -13.78
N GLU A 407 -14.50 22.89 -13.49
CA GLU A 407 -14.97 23.09 -12.13
C GLU A 407 -14.92 21.81 -11.31
N PHE A 408 -15.13 20.64 -11.93
CA PHE A 408 -14.97 19.34 -11.28
C PHE A 408 -13.52 19.09 -10.84
N GLU A 409 -12.54 19.33 -11.71
CA GLU A 409 -11.13 19.22 -11.35
C GLU A 409 -10.77 20.20 -10.23
N LYS A 410 -11.26 21.43 -10.29
CA LYS A 410 -10.95 22.49 -9.36
C LYS A 410 -11.62 22.34 -7.99
N GLU A 411 -12.90 21.99 -7.91
CA GLU A 411 -13.65 21.94 -6.66
C GLU A 411 -13.78 20.54 -6.06
N TYR A 412 -13.88 19.49 -6.90
CA TYR A 412 -14.09 18.12 -6.45
C TYR A 412 -12.77 17.37 -6.22
N VAL A 413 -11.89 17.37 -7.22
CA VAL A 413 -10.62 16.64 -7.14
C VAL A 413 -9.59 17.44 -6.34
N ASN A 414 -9.44 18.73 -6.64
CA ASN A 414 -8.48 19.59 -5.94
C ASN A 414 -9.00 20.00 -4.56
N GLN A 415 -8.50 19.36 -3.53
CA GLN A 415 -8.85 19.69 -2.15
C GLN A 415 -7.65 20.01 -1.25
N GLY A 416 -6.42 19.82 -1.77
CA GLY A 416 -5.19 19.96 -0.99
C GLY A 416 -4.96 18.81 0.00
N TYR A 417 -3.77 18.76 0.60
CA TYR A 417 -3.35 17.65 1.47
C TYR A 417 -3.76 17.80 2.93
N GLN A 418 -4.39 18.91 3.32
CA GLN A 418 -4.85 19.14 4.69
C GLN A 418 -6.36 18.98 4.85
N ALA A 419 -7.11 19.07 3.76
CA ALA A 419 -8.56 18.94 3.81
C ALA A 419 -8.99 17.50 4.08
N ASN A 420 -9.97 17.37 4.97
CA ASN A 420 -10.63 16.12 5.29
C ASN A 420 -12.13 16.31 5.04
N ARG A 421 -12.60 15.83 3.89
CA ARG A 421 -14.02 15.93 3.51
C ARG A 421 -14.73 14.65 3.91
N ASP A 422 -15.82 14.78 4.64
CA ASP A 422 -16.70 13.64 4.87
C ASP A 422 -17.54 13.32 3.62
N ILE A 423 -18.24 12.19 3.66
CA ILE A 423 -19.02 11.74 2.50
C ILE A 423 -20.19 12.66 2.18
N GLU A 424 -20.79 13.30 3.20
CA GLU A 424 -21.88 14.25 3.00
C GLU A 424 -21.39 15.52 2.28
N GLN A 425 -20.25 16.06 2.71
CA GLN A 425 -19.60 17.19 2.06
C GLN A 425 -19.20 16.83 0.61
N THR A 426 -18.64 15.63 0.40
CA THR A 426 -18.26 15.13 -0.91
C THR A 426 -19.46 15.05 -1.86
N LEU A 427 -20.58 14.50 -1.40
CA LEU A 427 -21.80 14.42 -2.21
C LEU A 427 -22.46 15.79 -2.43
N ALA A 428 -22.42 16.68 -1.45
CA ALA A 428 -22.91 18.06 -1.60
C ALA A 428 -22.13 18.83 -2.68
N ILE A 429 -20.80 18.74 -2.69
CA ILE A 429 -19.96 19.31 -3.76
C ILE A 429 -20.33 18.70 -5.11
N GLY A 430 -20.54 17.39 -5.16
CA GLY A 430 -20.98 16.70 -6.37
C GLY A 430 -22.31 17.26 -6.92
N TRP A 431 -23.31 17.46 -6.08
CA TRP A 431 -24.59 18.04 -6.47
C TRP A 431 -24.48 19.49 -6.93
N LYS A 432 -23.71 20.31 -6.22
CA LYS A 432 -23.42 21.69 -6.64
C LYS A 432 -22.85 21.73 -8.07
N LEU A 433 -21.93 20.82 -8.39
CA LEU A 433 -21.35 20.72 -9.72
C LEU A 433 -22.35 20.21 -10.75
N LEU A 434 -23.15 19.20 -10.43
CA LEU A 434 -24.19 18.69 -11.34
C LEU A 434 -25.23 19.73 -11.67
N SER A 435 -25.50 20.71 -10.80
CA SER A 435 -26.40 21.84 -11.04
C SER A 435 -25.89 22.84 -12.11
N ILE A 436 -24.64 22.72 -12.58
CA ILE A 436 -24.15 23.42 -13.78
C ILE A 436 -24.86 22.93 -15.04
N LEU A 437 -25.26 21.64 -15.05
CA LEU A 437 -25.90 20.99 -16.19
C LEU A 437 -27.41 21.07 -16.09
N PRO A 438 -28.14 21.20 -17.21
CA PRO A 438 -29.61 21.14 -17.20
C PRO A 438 -30.13 19.83 -16.63
N ARG A 439 -31.22 19.86 -15.87
CA ARG A 439 -31.86 18.66 -15.29
C ARG A 439 -32.05 17.53 -16.32
N ALA A 440 -32.42 17.87 -17.56
CA ALA A 440 -32.61 16.90 -18.64
C ALA A 440 -31.37 16.08 -19.02
N GLU A 441 -30.20 16.57 -18.68
CA GLU A 441 -28.92 15.87 -18.91
C GLU A 441 -28.56 14.89 -17.77
N LEU A 442 -29.21 14.98 -16.60
CA LEU A 442 -28.91 14.16 -15.42
C LEU A 442 -29.62 12.81 -15.44
N LYS A 443 -29.49 12.08 -16.56
CA LYS A 443 -30.24 10.85 -16.88
C LYS A 443 -29.90 9.62 -16.04
N ARG A 444 -28.82 9.69 -15.25
CA ARG A 444 -28.37 8.59 -14.38
C ARG A 444 -28.86 8.72 -12.95
N ILE A 445 -29.61 9.79 -12.67
CA ILE A 445 -30.17 10.10 -11.35
C ILE A 445 -31.67 9.90 -11.38
N LYS A 446 -32.23 9.28 -10.36
CA LYS A 446 -33.66 9.12 -10.19
C LYS A 446 -34.32 10.47 -9.88
N ASP A 447 -35.55 10.65 -10.33
CA ASP A 447 -36.29 11.90 -10.11
C ASP A 447 -36.42 12.26 -8.63
N GLU A 448 -36.61 11.28 -7.73
CA GLU A 448 -36.68 11.50 -6.28
C GLU A 448 -35.44 12.23 -5.72
N TYR A 449 -34.25 11.93 -6.22
CA TYR A 449 -33.01 12.59 -5.80
C TYR A 449 -32.79 13.91 -6.50
N LEU A 450 -33.25 14.06 -7.75
CA LEU A 450 -33.26 15.35 -8.44
C LEU A 450 -34.15 16.34 -7.71
N ASP A 451 -35.34 15.91 -7.25
CA ASP A 451 -36.24 16.76 -6.51
C ASP A 451 -35.72 17.16 -5.12
N MET A 452 -34.84 16.35 -4.53
CA MET A 452 -34.22 16.61 -3.22
C MET A 452 -32.98 17.50 -3.27
N TYR A 453 -32.14 17.34 -4.29
CA TYR A 453 -30.78 17.87 -4.24
C TYR A 453 -30.39 18.76 -5.44
N TYR A 454 -31.19 18.80 -6.51
CA TYR A 454 -30.87 19.63 -7.67
C TYR A 454 -31.26 21.08 -7.45
N GLU A 455 -30.33 22.02 -7.59
CA GLU A 455 -30.47 23.45 -7.35
C GLU A 455 -30.36 24.30 -8.63
N GLY A 456 -30.41 23.69 -9.83
CA GLY A 456 -30.22 24.37 -11.11
C GLY A 456 -31.48 24.78 -11.84
#